data_32901c24bfbec308063df09b8fe42b03
#
_entry.id   32901c24bfbec308063df09b8fe42b03
#
_cell.length_a   1.000
_cell.length_b   1.000
_cell.length_c   1.000
_cell.angle_alpha   90.00
_cell.angle_beta   90.00
_cell.angle_gamma   90.00
#
_symmetry.space_group_name_H-M   'P 1'
#
loop_
_entity.id
_entity.type
_entity.pdbx_description
1 polymer ?
#
loop_
_entity_poly.entity_id
_entity_poly.type
_entity_poly.pdbx_seq_one_letter_code
_entity_poly.pdbx_strand_id
1 'polypeptide(L)'
;RVYKIDKKRKGKGDRAFLQRVFHKLMLNFTWWVNRKDAEGMNIFQGGFLGLDNIGVFDRSAPLPTGGYIEQSDGTSWMAMYTLNLLAIALELAKEESCYEDVASKFWEHFIYIAHAMGHRGHDGMGLWNEEDGFFYDVLKLPNGEHLPMKIRSMVGLIPLFAVETLEPDVLDRLPGFNRRLNWFIENRPDLTGGVACMRTPGKSERRLLSIANSDQLKSILRYMLDESEFLSQYGIRAVSRFHRDKPYKLQVNGSEHRVDYEPGESSTGLFGGNSNWRGPIWFPVNFLLVESLQKFHHYLGEEFKVEFPTGSGRMLTLWEVSAELSRRLTATFLQDENGRRPVFGNLAKFQTDPHWRDLVLFHEYFHGDSGAGVGASHQTGWTGVVTKLMQQSGESEQTAKPTVSSAAAD
;
A
#
# COMPACT_ATOMS: atom_id res chain seq x y z
N ARG A 1 -8.95 -6.02 -10.12
CA ARG A 1 -9.28 -7.34 -9.54
C ARG A 1 -10.62 -7.88 -10.04
N VAL A 2 -11.75 -7.18 -9.89
CA VAL A 2 -13.09 -7.65 -10.31
C VAL A 2 -13.08 -8.20 -11.74
N TYR A 3 -12.55 -7.44 -12.70
CA TYR A 3 -12.39 -7.89 -14.09
C TYR A 3 -11.57 -9.18 -14.23
N LYS A 4 -10.40 -9.26 -13.56
CA LYS A 4 -9.53 -10.45 -13.63
C LYS A 4 -10.18 -11.69 -13.01
N ILE A 5 -10.92 -11.53 -11.90
CA ILE A 5 -11.66 -12.62 -11.25
C ILE A 5 -12.78 -13.13 -12.19
N ASP A 6 -13.56 -12.20 -12.75
CA ASP A 6 -14.64 -12.55 -13.67
C ASP A 6 -14.13 -13.24 -14.93
N LYS A 7 -13.02 -12.72 -15.51
CA LYS A 7 -12.31 -13.33 -16.64
C LYS A 7 -11.84 -14.76 -16.33
N LYS A 8 -11.23 -14.99 -15.14
CA LYS A 8 -10.80 -16.34 -14.70
C LYS A 8 -11.99 -17.29 -14.58
N ARG A 9 -13.10 -16.82 -14.01
CA ARG A 9 -14.30 -17.64 -13.77
C ARG A 9 -15.09 -17.96 -15.03
N LYS A 10 -15.21 -17.01 -15.97
CA LYS A 10 -16.02 -17.12 -17.18
C LYS A 10 -15.24 -17.48 -18.45
N GLY A 11 -13.90 -17.52 -18.37
CA GLY A 11 -13.01 -17.67 -19.53
C GLY A 11 -12.88 -16.41 -20.39
N LYS A 12 -13.77 -15.42 -20.21
CA LYS A 12 -13.79 -14.15 -20.94
C LYS A 12 -14.10 -13.00 -19.99
N GLY A 13 -13.33 -11.90 -20.10
CA GLY A 13 -13.56 -10.68 -19.32
C GLY A 13 -14.64 -9.79 -19.95
N ASP A 14 -15.37 -9.04 -19.11
CA ASP A 14 -16.29 -8.00 -19.57
C ASP A 14 -15.49 -6.74 -19.97
N ARG A 15 -15.18 -6.66 -21.26
CA ARG A 15 -14.41 -5.56 -21.82
C ARG A 15 -15.14 -4.22 -21.73
N ALA A 16 -16.47 -4.23 -21.99
CA ALA A 16 -17.26 -3.00 -21.91
C ALA A 16 -17.30 -2.44 -20.49
N PHE A 17 -17.33 -3.32 -19.47
CA PHE A 17 -17.16 -2.92 -18.08
C PHE A 17 -15.77 -2.26 -17.86
N LEU A 18 -14.70 -2.89 -18.36
CA LEU A 18 -13.34 -2.39 -18.17
C LEU A 18 -13.15 -1.01 -18.82
N GLN A 19 -13.66 -0.81 -20.04
CA GLN A 19 -13.65 0.48 -20.73
C GLN A 19 -14.42 1.56 -19.97
N ARG A 20 -15.63 1.27 -19.49
CA ARG A 20 -16.42 2.22 -18.70
C ARG A 20 -15.70 2.64 -17.41
N VAL A 21 -15.09 1.68 -16.71
CA VAL A 21 -14.31 1.97 -15.49
C VAL A 21 -13.09 2.81 -15.85
N PHE A 22 -12.37 2.46 -16.91
CA PHE A 22 -11.19 3.19 -17.38
C PHE A 22 -11.51 4.66 -17.66
N HIS A 23 -12.56 4.94 -18.43
CA HIS A 23 -12.96 6.30 -18.77
C HIS A 23 -13.33 7.14 -17.52
N LYS A 24 -14.03 6.54 -16.55
CA LYS A 24 -14.35 7.22 -15.28
C LYS A 24 -13.09 7.53 -14.46
N LEU A 25 -12.16 6.58 -14.39
CA LEU A 25 -10.88 6.79 -13.70
C LEU A 25 -10.02 7.85 -14.40
N MET A 26 -10.02 7.90 -15.73
CA MET A 26 -9.34 8.93 -16.51
C MET A 26 -9.78 10.35 -16.15
N LEU A 27 -11.09 10.58 -16.00
CA LEU A 27 -11.63 11.88 -15.60
C LEU A 27 -11.11 12.30 -14.22
N ASN A 28 -11.09 11.36 -13.28
CA ASN A 28 -10.57 11.57 -11.94
C ASN A 28 -9.05 11.78 -11.96
N PHE A 29 -8.30 10.97 -12.73
CA PHE A 29 -6.85 11.09 -12.87
C PHE A 29 -6.40 12.46 -13.36
N THR A 30 -7.11 13.03 -14.34
CA THR A 30 -6.79 14.37 -14.89
C THR A 30 -6.87 15.44 -13.81
N TRP A 31 -7.85 15.34 -12.90
CA TRP A 31 -7.94 16.27 -11.77
C TRP A 31 -6.76 16.13 -10.82
N TRP A 32 -6.36 14.88 -10.50
CA TRP A 32 -5.27 14.58 -9.58
C TRP A 32 -3.91 14.99 -10.11
N VAL A 33 -3.60 14.66 -11.36
CA VAL A 33 -2.28 14.93 -11.97
C VAL A 33 -1.97 16.43 -12.05
N ASN A 34 -2.98 17.28 -11.98
CA ASN A 34 -2.82 18.73 -11.93
C ASN A 34 -2.61 19.29 -10.50
N ARG A 35 -2.58 18.43 -9.48
CA ARG A 35 -2.36 18.76 -8.06
C ARG A 35 -0.95 18.47 -7.57
N LYS A 36 0.02 18.55 -8.46
CA LYS A 36 1.43 18.43 -8.12
C LYS A 36 1.95 19.73 -7.49
N ASP A 37 3.17 19.63 -6.95
CA ASP A 37 3.91 20.74 -6.34
C ASP A 37 4.04 21.96 -7.28
N ALA A 38 4.23 23.15 -6.68
CA ALA A 38 4.35 24.41 -7.42
C ALA A 38 5.57 24.44 -8.37
N GLU A 39 6.61 23.69 -8.05
CA GLU A 39 7.84 23.57 -8.83
C GLU A 39 7.71 22.60 -10.01
N GLY A 40 6.61 21.86 -10.08
CA GLY A 40 6.34 20.88 -11.15
C GLY A 40 7.21 19.63 -11.11
N MET A 41 7.80 19.31 -9.95
CA MET A 41 8.70 18.17 -9.75
C MET A 41 7.98 16.81 -9.69
N ASN A 42 6.65 16.78 -9.81
CA ASN A 42 5.79 15.59 -9.70
C ASN A 42 5.72 14.98 -8.30
N ILE A 43 5.91 15.78 -7.28
CA ILE A 43 5.55 15.48 -5.90
C ILE A 43 4.11 15.93 -5.67
N PHE A 44 3.32 15.15 -4.96
CA PHE A 44 1.92 15.44 -4.73
C PHE A 44 1.69 15.82 -3.27
N GLN A 45 0.75 16.75 -3.05
CA GLN A 45 0.44 17.33 -1.76
C GLN A 45 -1.08 17.39 -1.58
N GLY A 46 -1.54 17.39 -0.34
CA GLY A 46 -2.93 17.60 -0.01
C GLY A 46 -3.42 16.73 1.14
N GLY A 47 -4.24 17.29 2.01
CA GLY A 47 -4.78 16.60 3.19
C GLY A 47 -5.93 15.65 2.92
N PHE A 48 -6.47 15.61 1.72
CA PHE A 48 -7.64 14.84 1.33
C PHE A 48 -7.37 13.33 1.07
N LEU A 49 -6.18 12.84 1.38
CA LEU A 49 -5.80 11.43 1.22
C LEU A 49 -6.23 10.53 2.37
N GLY A 50 -6.93 11.08 3.35
CA GLY A 50 -7.61 10.32 4.38
C GLY A 50 -6.73 9.71 5.48
N LEU A 51 -5.51 10.21 5.68
CA LEU A 51 -4.65 9.85 6.82
C LEU A 51 -4.62 11.00 7.84
N ASP A 52 -5.78 11.39 8.32
CA ASP A 52 -6.05 12.70 8.93
C ASP A 52 -5.04 13.12 10.01
N ASN A 53 -4.90 12.35 11.08
CA ASN A 53 -4.04 12.69 12.21
C ASN A 53 -2.68 11.98 12.23
N ILE A 54 -2.23 11.40 11.09
CA ILE A 54 -1.01 10.58 11.05
C ILE A 54 0.27 11.41 11.29
N GLY A 55 0.25 12.70 10.97
CA GLY A 55 1.34 13.64 11.17
C GLY A 55 1.15 14.54 12.37
N VAL A 56 2.05 15.53 12.53
CA VAL A 56 2.00 16.55 13.59
C VAL A 56 1.09 17.74 13.24
N PHE A 57 0.80 17.93 11.92
CA PHE A 57 0.00 19.03 11.42
C PHE A 57 -1.21 18.52 10.66
N ASP A 58 -2.24 19.36 10.58
CA ASP A 58 -3.30 19.23 9.59
C ASP A 58 -2.71 19.52 8.20
N ARG A 59 -2.58 18.49 7.36
CA ARG A 59 -1.99 18.58 6.02
C ARG A 59 -2.89 19.29 5.01
N SER A 60 -4.16 19.58 5.35
CA SER A 60 -5.10 20.34 4.54
C SER A 60 -5.16 21.84 4.87
N ALA A 61 -4.50 22.26 5.97
CA ALA A 61 -4.47 23.62 6.43
C ALA A 61 -3.10 24.28 6.19
N PRO A 62 -3.03 25.63 6.19
CA PRO A 62 -1.74 26.32 6.19
C PRO A 62 -0.91 25.89 7.39
N LEU A 63 0.37 25.59 7.16
CA LEU A 63 1.25 25.10 8.21
C LEU A 63 1.66 26.22 9.17
N PRO A 64 1.74 25.96 10.49
CA PRO A 64 2.19 26.99 11.47
C PRO A 64 3.66 27.38 11.28
N THR A 65 4.45 26.59 10.55
CA THR A 65 5.83 26.90 10.15
C THR A 65 5.92 27.79 8.92
N GLY A 66 4.82 28.03 8.20
CA GLY A 66 4.88 28.41 6.80
C GLY A 66 5.44 27.26 5.94
N GLY A 67 5.67 27.50 4.65
CA GLY A 67 6.14 26.45 3.75
C GLY A 67 5.10 25.38 3.46
N TYR A 68 5.56 24.13 3.21
CA TYR A 68 4.69 23.01 2.83
C TYR A 68 5.33 21.65 3.14
N ILE A 69 4.52 20.59 3.08
CA ILE A 69 4.99 19.20 3.25
C ILE A 69 5.00 18.51 1.90
N GLU A 70 6.16 18.00 1.51
CA GLU A 70 6.28 17.02 0.44
C GLU A 70 5.86 15.65 0.98
N GLN A 71 4.78 15.10 0.42
CA GLN A 71 4.14 13.91 0.98
C GLN A 71 4.59 12.64 0.27
N SER A 72 5.15 11.72 1.04
CA SER A 72 5.56 10.40 0.56
C SER A 72 4.33 9.55 0.20
N ASP A 73 3.31 9.54 1.05
CA ASP A 73 2.06 8.83 0.78
C ASP A 73 1.29 9.42 -0.40
N GLY A 74 1.12 10.74 -0.48
CA GLY A 74 0.42 11.41 -1.56
C GLY A 74 1.03 11.12 -2.92
N THR A 75 2.35 11.22 -3.01
CA THR A 75 3.10 10.92 -4.23
C THR A 75 3.01 9.46 -4.61
N SER A 76 3.08 8.55 -3.62
CA SER A 76 2.98 7.11 -3.83
C SER A 76 1.58 6.65 -4.25
N TRP A 77 0.52 7.28 -3.72
CA TRP A 77 -0.86 7.06 -4.17
C TRP A 77 -1.02 7.39 -5.66
N MET A 78 -0.42 8.50 -6.11
CA MET A 78 -0.46 8.88 -7.52
C MET A 78 0.33 7.91 -8.39
N ALA A 79 1.48 7.42 -7.94
CA ALA A 79 2.24 6.39 -8.63
C ALA A 79 1.43 5.09 -8.76
N MET A 80 0.78 4.62 -7.68
CA MET A 80 -0.08 3.45 -7.70
C MET A 80 -1.28 3.64 -8.65
N TYR A 81 -1.92 4.81 -8.61
CA TYR A 81 -3.04 5.12 -9.49
C TYR A 81 -2.64 5.05 -10.97
N THR A 82 -1.49 5.65 -11.28
CA THR A 82 -0.90 5.63 -12.62
C THR A 82 -0.61 4.21 -13.10
N LEU A 83 0.00 3.36 -12.25
CA LEU A 83 0.26 1.96 -12.57
C LEU A 83 -1.01 1.13 -12.76
N ASN A 84 -2.07 1.39 -11.97
CA ASN A 84 -3.35 0.71 -12.16
C ASN A 84 -4.01 1.11 -13.49
N LEU A 85 -3.95 2.38 -13.89
CA LEU A 85 -4.43 2.84 -15.20
C LEU A 85 -3.59 2.27 -16.33
N LEU A 86 -2.27 2.20 -16.17
CA LEU A 86 -1.38 1.51 -17.10
C LEU A 86 -1.80 0.05 -17.30
N ALA A 87 -2.02 -0.70 -16.23
CA ALA A 87 -2.43 -2.11 -16.31
C ALA A 87 -3.77 -2.29 -17.04
N ILE A 88 -4.72 -1.37 -16.86
CA ILE A 88 -6.01 -1.38 -17.58
C ILE A 88 -5.78 -1.05 -19.06
N ALA A 89 -5.02 0.00 -19.36
CA ALA A 89 -4.73 0.41 -20.73
C ALA A 89 -4.02 -0.70 -21.54
N LEU A 90 -3.04 -1.39 -20.93
CA LEU A 90 -2.35 -2.53 -21.54
C LEU A 90 -3.31 -3.70 -21.83
N GLU A 91 -4.25 -4.00 -20.94
CA GLU A 91 -5.26 -5.04 -21.17
C GLU A 91 -6.20 -4.66 -22.32
N LEU A 92 -6.61 -3.38 -22.38
CA LEU A 92 -7.46 -2.88 -23.48
C LEU A 92 -6.71 -2.82 -24.81
N ALA A 93 -5.43 -2.45 -24.80
CA ALA A 93 -4.58 -2.36 -25.97
C ALA A 93 -4.40 -3.70 -26.72
N LYS A 94 -4.58 -4.83 -26.02
CA LYS A 94 -4.50 -6.17 -26.65
C LYS A 94 -5.48 -6.37 -27.83
N GLU A 95 -6.56 -5.61 -27.85
CA GLU A 95 -7.59 -5.67 -28.91
C GLU A 95 -7.75 -4.34 -29.68
N GLU A 96 -7.44 -3.21 -29.02
CA GLU A 96 -7.60 -1.87 -29.61
C GLU A 96 -6.32 -1.06 -29.46
N SER A 97 -5.57 -0.90 -30.54
CA SER A 97 -4.24 -0.27 -30.55
C SER A 97 -4.20 1.18 -30.07
N CYS A 98 -5.32 1.91 -30.13
CA CYS A 98 -5.39 3.28 -29.59
C CYS A 98 -5.07 3.38 -28.10
N TYR A 99 -5.22 2.29 -27.33
CA TYR A 99 -4.84 2.27 -25.92
C TYR A 99 -3.33 2.13 -25.68
N GLU A 100 -2.51 1.78 -26.69
CA GLU A 100 -1.04 1.76 -26.55
C GLU A 100 -0.48 3.15 -26.27
N ASP A 101 -0.98 4.19 -26.92
CA ASP A 101 -0.55 5.57 -26.70
C ASP A 101 -0.89 6.03 -25.28
N VAL A 102 -2.09 5.66 -24.82
CA VAL A 102 -2.55 5.98 -23.47
C VAL A 102 -1.73 5.21 -22.41
N ALA A 103 -1.43 3.94 -22.66
CA ALA A 103 -0.53 3.16 -21.80
C ALA A 103 0.86 3.79 -21.72
N SER A 104 1.43 4.22 -22.87
CA SER A 104 2.71 4.92 -22.89
C SER A 104 2.67 6.20 -22.04
N LYS A 105 1.57 6.94 -22.08
CA LYS A 105 1.39 8.15 -21.27
C LYS A 105 1.37 7.89 -19.77
N PHE A 106 0.66 6.83 -19.32
CA PHE A 106 0.67 6.46 -17.91
C PHE A 106 2.04 5.97 -17.45
N TRP A 107 2.74 5.21 -18.32
CA TRP A 107 4.09 4.81 -18.02
C TRP A 107 5.05 6.01 -17.87
N GLU A 108 4.95 7.01 -18.74
CA GLU A 108 5.69 8.27 -18.62
C GLU A 108 5.41 8.98 -17.29
N HIS A 109 4.14 9.13 -16.93
CA HIS A 109 3.78 9.72 -15.62
C HIS A 109 4.40 8.96 -14.46
N PHE A 110 4.35 7.62 -14.50
CA PHE A 110 4.93 6.80 -13.44
C PHE A 110 6.44 7.04 -13.29
N ILE A 111 7.22 7.06 -14.38
CA ILE A 111 8.67 7.29 -14.25
C ILE A 111 9.00 8.68 -13.71
N TYR A 112 8.26 9.71 -14.07
CA TYR A 112 8.45 11.04 -13.49
C TYR A 112 8.16 11.06 -12.00
N ILE A 113 7.11 10.39 -11.55
CA ILE A 113 6.78 10.28 -10.12
C ILE A 113 7.84 9.45 -9.38
N ALA A 114 8.24 8.32 -9.93
CA ALA A 114 9.27 7.46 -9.32
C ALA A 114 10.63 8.18 -9.22
N HIS A 115 10.96 8.96 -10.24
CA HIS A 115 12.15 9.82 -10.21
C HIS A 115 12.07 10.84 -9.07
N ALA A 116 10.94 11.54 -8.92
CA ALA A 116 10.72 12.53 -7.87
C ALA A 116 10.84 11.91 -6.45
N MET A 117 10.36 10.69 -6.27
CA MET A 117 10.45 9.95 -5.00
C MET A 117 11.89 9.59 -4.61
N GLY A 118 12.70 9.22 -5.61
CA GLY A 118 14.06 8.73 -5.39
C GLY A 118 15.15 9.79 -5.50
N HIS A 119 14.87 10.92 -6.17
CA HIS A 119 15.87 11.94 -6.41
C HIS A 119 15.86 12.99 -5.32
N ARG A 120 17.06 13.23 -4.82
CA ARG A 120 17.39 14.45 -4.11
C ARG A 120 17.23 15.60 -5.10
N GLY A 121 16.24 16.47 -4.92
CA GLY A 121 16.09 17.70 -5.70
C GLY A 121 17.42 18.48 -5.77
N HIS A 122 17.43 19.67 -6.37
CA HIS A 122 18.63 20.52 -6.40
C HIS A 122 19.33 20.66 -5.04
N ASP A 123 18.61 20.43 -3.94
CA ASP A 123 19.07 20.58 -2.55
C ASP A 123 19.43 19.23 -1.88
N GLY A 124 19.44 18.14 -2.59
CA GLY A 124 20.01 16.87 -2.12
C GLY A 124 19.15 16.01 -1.20
N MET A 125 17.89 16.37 -0.91
CA MET A 125 17.03 15.62 0.01
C MET A 125 15.77 15.08 -0.70
N GLY A 126 15.68 13.74 -0.81
CA GLY A 126 14.51 13.01 -1.31
C GLY A 126 13.62 12.54 -0.16
N LEU A 127 12.50 11.89 -0.51
CA LEU A 127 11.57 11.30 0.47
C LEU A 127 12.11 10.00 1.09
N TRP A 128 13.12 9.38 0.48
CA TRP A 128 13.84 8.23 1.03
C TRP A 128 14.96 8.71 1.97
N ASN A 129 14.94 8.24 3.21
CA ASN A 129 16.02 8.49 4.17
C ASN A 129 16.99 7.30 4.18
N GLU A 130 18.22 7.52 3.72
CA GLU A 130 19.24 6.47 3.60
C GLU A 130 19.72 5.95 4.98
N GLU A 131 19.76 6.80 6.00
CA GLU A 131 20.20 6.44 7.34
C GLU A 131 19.24 5.44 7.98
N ASP A 132 17.93 5.74 7.92
CA ASP A 132 16.90 4.90 8.52
C ASP A 132 16.47 3.77 7.58
N GLY A 133 16.70 3.90 6.26
CA GLY A 133 16.20 2.98 5.26
C GLY A 133 14.67 2.94 5.20
N PHE A 134 14.05 4.13 5.23
CA PHE A 134 12.61 4.29 5.27
C PHE A 134 12.16 5.56 4.54
N PHE A 135 10.92 5.60 4.03
CA PHE A 135 10.36 6.81 3.43
C PHE A 135 9.70 7.69 4.50
N TYR A 136 9.90 9.01 4.38
CA TYR A 136 9.27 10.02 5.23
C TYR A 136 8.72 11.17 4.41
N ASP A 137 7.75 11.88 4.98
CA ASP A 137 7.41 13.21 4.52
C ASP A 137 8.56 14.18 4.80
N VAL A 138 8.68 15.21 3.98
CA VAL A 138 9.69 16.26 4.16
C VAL A 138 9.00 17.62 4.31
N LEU A 139 9.23 18.28 5.42
CA LEU A 139 8.78 19.65 5.65
C LEU A 139 9.77 20.63 4.99
N LYS A 140 9.29 21.40 4.02
CA LYS A 140 10.04 22.51 3.42
C LYS A 140 9.68 23.81 4.11
N LEU A 141 10.68 24.46 4.70
CA LEU A 141 10.54 25.74 5.39
C LEU A 141 10.70 26.91 4.43
N PRO A 142 10.13 28.10 4.75
CA PRO A 142 10.25 29.29 3.87
C PRO A 142 11.68 29.78 3.66
N ASN A 143 12.62 29.42 4.55
CA ASN A 143 14.04 29.75 4.43
C ASN A 143 14.82 28.80 3.51
N GLY A 144 14.15 27.80 2.91
CA GLY A 144 14.75 26.78 2.06
C GLY A 144 15.30 25.57 2.81
N GLU A 145 15.18 25.51 4.12
CA GLU A 145 15.57 24.31 4.88
C GLU A 145 14.55 23.18 4.68
N HIS A 146 15.05 21.96 4.64
CA HIS A 146 14.28 20.74 4.50
C HIS A 146 14.44 19.89 5.76
N LEU A 147 13.32 19.47 6.36
CA LEU A 147 13.30 18.66 7.57
C LEU A 147 12.56 17.35 7.30
N PRO A 148 13.25 16.18 7.29
CA PRO A 148 12.60 14.89 7.25
C PRO A 148 11.75 14.68 8.51
N MET A 149 10.47 14.40 8.33
CA MET A 149 9.55 14.12 9.42
C MET A 149 9.64 12.63 9.78
N LYS A 150 10.61 12.27 10.63
CA LYS A 150 10.95 10.86 10.96
C LYS A 150 9.88 10.17 11.82
N ILE A 151 8.64 10.17 11.34
CA ILE A 151 7.51 9.44 11.92
C ILE A 151 7.41 8.09 11.23
N ARG A 152 7.73 7.01 11.94
CA ARG A 152 7.53 5.64 11.46
C ARG A 152 6.03 5.33 11.38
N SER A 153 5.47 5.55 10.22
CA SER A 153 4.02 5.44 9.99
C SER A 153 3.72 4.79 8.63
N MET A 154 2.44 4.57 8.37
CA MET A 154 1.94 4.06 7.09
C MET A 154 2.39 4.91 5.89
N VAL A 155 2.66 6.21 6.11
CA VAL A 155 3.22 7.12 5.11
C VAL A 155 4.46 6.52 4.42
N GLY A 156 5.34 5.88 5.19
CA GLY A 156 6.55 5.23 4.65
C GLY A 156 6.34 3.81 4.13
N LEU A 157 5.18 3.19 4.34
CA LEU A 157 4.81 1.88 3.80
C LEU A 157 4.04 1.99 2.48
N ILE A 158 3.28 3.06 2.27
CA ILE A 158 2.46 3.29 1.07
C ILE A 158 3.28 3.28 -0.24
N PRO A 159 4.57 3.69 -0.29
CA PRO A 159 5.39 3.51 -1.48
C PRO A 159 5.42 2.09 -2.05
N LEU A 160 5.22 1.07 -1.21
CA LEU A 160 5.11 -0.34 -1.64
C LEU A 160 3.87 -0.62 -2.50
N PHE A 161 2.84 0.22 -2.46
CA PHE A 161 1.63 0.05 -3.28
C PHE A 161 1.88 0.34 -4.76
N ALA A 162 2.88 1.18 -5.05
CA ALA A 162 3.27 1.54 -6.41
C ALA A 162 4.15 0.43 -7.01
N VAL A 163 3.53 -0.70 -7.31
CA VAL A 163 4.17 -1.87 -7.90
C VAL A 163 3.27 -2.51 -8.96
N GLU A 164 3.85 -2.82 -10.14
CA GLU A 164 3.19 -3.59 -11.20
C GLU A 164 4.22 -4.42 -11.97
N THR A 165 3.77 -5.55 -12.54
CA THR A 165 4.60 -6.40 -13.39
C THR A 165 4.18 -6.29 -14.85
N LEU A 166 5.16 -6.23 -15.74
CA LEU A 166 4.95 -6.33 -17.17
C LEU A 166 5.31 -7.75 -17.63
N GLU A 167 4.31 -8.47 -18.12
CA GLU A 167 4.50 -9.81 -18.67
C GLU A 167 5.15 -9.72 -20.06
N PRO A 168 6.03 -10.66 -20.43
CA PRO A 168 6.69 -10.66 -21.74
C PRO A 168 5.69 -10.65 -22.91
N ASP A 169 4.62 -11.44 -22.82
CA ASP A 169 3.59 -11.53 -23.86
C ASP A 169 2.88 -10.20 -24.13
N VAL A 170 2.78 -9.33 -23.13
CA VAL A 170 2.21 -7.99 -23.29
C VAL A 170 3.16 -7.11 -24.12
N LEU A 171 4.46 -7.18 -23.85
CA LEU A 171 5.46 -6.41 -24.57
C LEU A 171 5.56 -6.85 -26.04
N ASP A 172 5.44 -8.15 -26.30
CA ASP A 172 5.45 -8.73 -27.64
C ASP A 172 4.22 -8.32 -28.47
N ARG A 173 3.05 -8.28 -27.83
CA ARG A 173 1.77 -7.90 -28.49
C ARG A 173 1.61 -6.41 -28.72
N LEU A 174 2.34 -5.57 -28.00
CA LEU A 174 2.20 -4.12 -28.01
C LEU A 174 3.50 -3.44 -28.46
N PRO A 175 3.84 -3.54 -29.76
CA PRO A 175 5.13 -3.07 -30.27
C PRO A 175 5.30 -1.55 -30.16
N GLY A 176 4.24 -0.77 -30.21
CA GLY A 176 4.27 0.68 -30.03
C GLY A 176 4.68 1.05 -28.61
N PHE A 177 4.04 0.45 -27.61
CA PHE A 177 4.39 0.61 -26.21
C PHE A 177 5.81 0.14 -25.91
N ASN A 178 6.20 -1.04 -26.41
CA ASN A 178 7.54 -1.61 -26.18
C ASN A 178 8.66 -0.73 -26.78
N ARG A 179 8.47 -0.16 -27.98
CA ARG A 179 9.43 0.80 -28.56
C ARG A 179 9.58 2.03 -27.70
N ARG A 180 8.47 2.60 -27.19
CA ARG A 180 8.49 3.78 -26.33
C ARG A 180 9.19 3.51 -25.02
N LEU A 181 8.89 2.38 -24.37
CA LEU A 181 9.53 1.92 -23.15
C LEU A 181 11.05 1.80 -23.32
N ASN A 182 11.50 1.09 -24.35
CA ASN A 182 12.92 0.90 -24.61
C ASN A 182 13.63 2.22 -24.94
N TRP A 183 12.98 3.10 -25.72
CA TRP A 183 13.52 4.43 -26.00
C TRP A 183 13.83 5.23 -24.73
N PHE A 184 12.91 5.25 -23.75
CA PHE A 184 13.16 5.92 -22.46
C PHE A 184 14.27 5.26 -21.68
N ILE A 185 14.33 3.94 -21.63
CA ILE A 185 15.40 3.20 -20.95
C ILE A 185 16.78 3.56 -21.53
N GLU A 186 16.87 3.74 -22.83
CA GLU A 186 18.12 4.03 -23.53
C GLU A 186 18.49 5.53 -23.48
N ASN A 187 17.50 6.43 -23.65
CA ASN A 187 17.74 7.85 -23.84
C ASN A 187 17.48 8.72 -22.60
N ARG A 188 16.78 8.18 -21.58
CA ARG A 188 16.48 8.90 -20.33
C ARG A 188 16.87 8.07 -19.10
N PRO A 189 18.16 7.67 -19.00
CA PRO A 189 18.65 6.93 -17.84
C PRO A 189 18.55 7.74 -16.53
N ASP A 190 18.54 9.08 -16.63
CA ASP A 190 18.28 10.02 -15.55
C ASP A 190 16.92 9.73 -14.87
N LEU A 191 15.87 9.53 -15.66
CA LEU A 191 14.51 9.25 -15.15
C LEU A 191 14.33 7.76 -14.79
N THR A 192 14.82 6.88 -15.62
CA THR A 192 14.59 5.43 -15.46
C THR A 192 15.46 4.79 -14.38
N GLY A 193 16.54 5.46 -13.97
CA GLY A 193 17.39 5.01 -12.87
C GLY A 193 16.68 4.95 -11.51
N GLY A 194 15.62 5.76 -11.34
CA GLY A 194 14.80 5.77 -10.12
C GLY A 194 13.73 4.67 -10.08
N VAL A 195 13.49 3.95 -11.19
CA VAL A 195 12.53 2.86 -11.24
C VAL A 195 13.23 1.52 -11.07
N ALA A 196 12.79 0.74 -10.10
CA ALA A 196 13.38 -0.55 -9.78
C ALA A 196 13.21 -1.55 -10.94
N CYS A 197 14.31 -2.24 -11.28
CA CYS A 197 14.35 -3.48 -12.06
C CYS A 197 13.73 -3.47 -13.46
N MET A 198 13.58 -2.30 -14.12
CA MET A 198 13.08 -2.25 -15.50
C MET A 198 14.00 -2.96 -16.51
N ARG A 199 15.32 -2.97 -16.23
CA ARG A 199 16.33 -3.57 -17.11
C ARG A 199 16.62 -5.03 -16.78
N THR A 200 16.36 -5.44 -15.54
CA THR A 200 16.67 -6.79 -15.06
C THR A 200 15.40 -7.64 -15.13
N PRO A 201 15.36 -8.69 -15.92
CA PRO A 201 14.22 -9.60 -15.91
C PRO A 201 14.18 -10.38 -14.61
N GLY A 202 12.97 -10.54 -14.06
CA GLY A 202 12.69 -11.37 -12.90
C GLY A 202 12.22 -12.77 -13.30
N LYS A 203 11.51 -13.42 -12.38
CA LYS A 203 10.92 -14.75 -12.64
C LYS A 203 10.09 -14.73 -13.92
N SER A 204 10.37 -15.69 -14.84
CA SER A 204 9.71 -15.81 -16.15
C SER A 204 9.85 -14.56 -17.04
N GLU A 205 11.02 -13.93 -17.05
CA GLU A 205 11.35 -12.77 -17.89
C GLU A 205 10.47 -11.52 -17.66
N ARG A 206 9.75 -11.44 -16.54
CA ARG A 206 8.93 -10.27 -16.18
C ARG A 206 9.79 -9.06 -15.91
N ARG A 207 9.26 -7.88 -16.21
CA ARG A 207 9.84 -6.60 -15.74
C ARG A 207 9.02 -6.06 -14.59
N LEU A 208 9.68 -5.36 -13.66
CA LEU A 208 9.04 -4.73 -12.52
C LEU A 208 9.00 -3.20 -12.70
N LEU A 209 7.85 -2.63 -12.44
CA LEU A 209 7.66 -1.20 -12.25
C LEU A 209 7.38 -0.98 -10.76
N SER A 210 8.31 -0.38 -10.05
CA SER A 210 8.18 -0.09 -8.62
C SER A 210 8.98 1.14 -8.24
N ILE A 211 8.52 1.89 -7.23
CA ILE A 211 9.29 2.96 -6.59
C ILE A 211 10.43 2.36 -5.76
N ALA A 212 10.12 1.34 -4.95
CA ALA A 212 11.10 0.71 -4.09
C ALA A 212 11.91 -0.36 -4.85
N ASN A 213 13.22 -0.29 -4.78
CA ASN A 213 14.10 -1.36 -5.25
C ASN A 213 14.18 -2.51 -4.21
N SER A 214 14.89 -3.59 -4.55
CA SER A 214 14.95 -4.79 -3.69
C SER A 214 15.58 -4.53 -2.32
N ASP A 215 16.55 -3.63 -2.21
CA ASP A 215 17.20 -3.31 -0.94
C ASP A 215 16.33 -2.39 -0.09
N GLN A 216 15.68 -1.40 -0.72
CA GLN A 216 14.68 -0.57 -0.07
C GLN A 216 13.49 -1.40 0.41
N LEU A 217 13.01 -2.34 -0.41
CA LEU A 217 11.96 -3.29 -0.02
C LEU A 217 12.37 -4.08 1.22
N LYS A 218 13.57 -4.68 1.26
CA LYS A 218 14.07 -5.41 2.44
C LYS A 218 14.14 -4.51 3.67
N SER A 219 14.63 -3.28 3.52
CA SER A 219 14.73 -2.34 4.63
C SER A 219 13.38 -1.97 5.22
N ILE A 220 12.40 -1.65 4.36
CA ILE A 220 11.04 -1.33 4.79
C ILE A 220 10.38 -2.54 5.46
N LEU A 221 10.54 -3.75 4.88
CA LEU A 221 9.95 -4.96 5.42
C LEU A 221 10.51 -5.32 6.79
N ARG A 222 11.77 -5.00 7.08
CA ARG A 222 12.36 -5.20 8.41
C ARG A 222 11.61 -4.46 9.49
N TYR A 223 11.14 -3.21 9.24
CA TYR A 223 10.28 -2.48 10.17
C TYR A 223 8.84 -3.00 10.14
N MET A 224 8.30 -3.20 8.93
CA MET A 224 6.90 -3.60 8.77
C MET A 224 6.58 -4.93 9.45
N LEU A 225 7.55 -5.86 9.47
CA LEU A 225 7.40 -7.22 10.00
C LEU A 225 7.96 -7.40 11.42
N ASP A 226 8.34 -6.31 12.08
CA ASP A 226 8.79 -6.30 13.48
C ASP A 226 7.61 -6.07 14.43
N GLU A 227 7.44 -6.96 15.42
CA GLU A 227 6.35 -6.88 16.42
C GLU A 227 6.51 -5.71 17.40
N SER A 228 7.74 -5.21 17.60
CA SER A 228 8.01 -3.99 18.35
C SER A 228 7.70 -2.72 17.55
N GLU A 229 7.51 -2.84 16.26
CA GLU A 229 7.23 -1.75 15.32
C GLU A 229 5.78 -1.87 14.78
N PHE A 230 5.63 -2.26 13.52
CA PHE A 230 4.34 -2.26 12.84
C PHE A 230 3.54 -3.56 12.95
N LEU A 231 4.19 -4.71 13.12
CA LEU A 231 3.51 -5.98 13.09
C LEU A 231 2.70 -6.24 14.37
N SER A 232 1.39 -6.44 14.21
CA SER A 232 0.46 -6.85 15.26
C SER A 232 -0.02 -8.28 15.03
N GLN A 233 -0.64 -8.88 16.06
CA GLN A 233 -1.37 -10.14 15.90
C GLN A 233 -2.57 -10.04 14.94
N TYR A 234 -3.01 -8.80 14.63
CA TYR A 234 -4.21 -8.51 13.83
C TYR A 234 -3.93 -7.81 12.51
N GLY A 235 -2.66 -7.55 12.16
CA GLY A 235 -2.25 -6.89 10.92
C GLY A 235 -1.13 -5.88 11.12
N ILE A 236 -1.01 -4.93 10.18
CA ILE A 236 0.00 -3.86 10.20
C ILE A 236 -0.61 -2.59 10.76
N ARG A 237 0.02 -2.02 11.78
CA ARG A 237 -0.36 -0.77 12.46
C ARG A 237 -0.13 0.44 11.56
N ALA A 238 -0.97 1.46 11.66
CA ALA A 238 -0.82 2.70 10.90
C ALA A 238 0.37 3.58 11.35
N VAL A 239 0.71 3.55 12.64
CA VAL A 239 1.95 4.12 13.20
C VAL A 239 2.66 3.03 13.99
N SER A 240 3.99 3.02 13.93
CA SER A 240 4.81 2.07 14.65
C SER A 240 4.63 2.20 16.18
N ARG A 241 4.57 1.05 16.84
CA ARG A 241 4.57 0.94 18.29
C ARG A 241 5.82 1.55 18.95
N PHE A 242 6.90 1.71 18.19
CA PHE A 242 8.11 2.43 18.60
C PHE A 242 7.78 3.82 19.20
N HIS A 243 6.79 4.52 18.64
CA HIS A 243 6.39 5.86 19.10
C HIS A 243 5.63 5.87 20.42
N ARG A 244 5.36 4.73 21.04
CA ARG A 244 4.84 4.66 22.41
C ARG A 244 5.89 5.15 23.42
N ASP A 245 7.13 4.71 23.25
CA ASP A 245 8.22 4.99 24.17
C ASP A 245 9.09 6.16 23.67
N LYS A 246 9.07 6.42 22.36
CA LYS A 246 9.83 7.47 21.68
C LYS A 246 8.92 8.27 20.73
N PRO A 247 8.03 9.11 21.25
CA PRO A 247 7.16 9.95 20.43
C PRO A 247 7.98 10.89 19.55
N TYR A 248 7.49 11.11 18.31
CA TYR A 248 8.06 12.15 17.46
C TYR A 248 7.63 13.53 17.99
N LYS A 249 8.59 14.47 18.08
CA LYS A 249 8.36 15.81 18.61
C LYS A 249 8.96 16.86 17.69
N LEU A 250 8.20 17.92 17.44
CA LEU A 250 8.61 19.08 16.67
C LEU A 250 8.24 20.36 17.41
N GLN A 251 9.23 21.23 17.67
CA GLN A 251 9.02 22.53 18.29
C GLN A 251 8.77 23.58 17.20
N VAL A 252 7.62 24.27 17.28
CA VAL A 252 7.26 25.32 16.33
C VAL A 252 6.65 26.49 17.09
N ASN A 253 7.24 27.68 16.94
CA ASN A 253 6.73 28.91 17.54
C ASN A 253 6.45 28.80 19.07
N GLY A 254 7.29 28.06 19.79
CA GLY A 254 7.16 27.85 21.24
C GLY A 254 6.13 26.78 21.65
N SER A 255 5.50 26.10 20.69
CA SER A 255 4.56 24.99 20.93
C SER A 255 5.18 23.66 20.53
N GLU A 256 4.98 22.61 21.33
CA GLU A 256 5.36 21.23 20.99
C GLU A 256 4.23 20.58 20.18
N HIS A 257 4.56 20.11 18.99
CA HIS A 257 3.73 19.24 18.18
C HIS A 257 4.28 17.83 18.26
N ARG A 258 3.41 16.81 18.49
CA ARG A 258 3.89 15.44 18.69
C ARG A 258 3.00 14.39 18.05
N VAL A 259 3.61 13.25 17.75
CA VAL A 259 2.93 12.03 17.34
C VAL A 259 3.34 10.91 18.28
N ASP A 260 2.35 10.34 18.96
CA ASP A 260 2.45 9.19 19.84
C ASP A 260 1.85 7.95 19.16
N TYR A 261 2.16 6.77 19.66
CA TYR A 261 1.43 5.56 19.34
C TYR A 261 0.11 5.50 20.12
N GLU A 262 -1.00 5.58 19.42
CA GLU A 262 -2.36 5.57 19.96
C GLU A 262 -3.15 4.42 19.29
N PRO A 263 -3.16 3.20 19.88
CA PRO A 263 -3.68 2.01 19.18
C PRO A 263 -5.20 1.94 19.05
N GLY A 264 -5.96 2.76 19.78
CA GLY A 264 -7.42 2.77 19.81
C GLY A 264 -8.01 4.07 19.28
N GLU A 265 -8.86 4.72 20.09
CA GLU A 265 -9.44 6.03 19.81
C GLU A 265 -8.38 7.12 19.79
N SER A 266 -8.61 8.20 19.03
CA SER A 266 -7.74 9.36 19.02
C SER A 266 -7.81 10.10 20.36
N SER A 267 -6.65 10.48 20.90
CA SER A 267 -6.54 11.36 22.07
C SER A 267 -6.45 12.85 21.68
N THR A 268 -6.40 13.16 20.38
CA THR A 268 -6.27 14.53 19.86
C THR A 268 -7.54 15.01 19.19
N GLY A 269 -7.79 16.33 19.21
CA GLY A 269 -8.88 16.97 18.47
C GLY A 269 -8.58 17.24 17.00
N LEU A 270 -7.45 16.80 16.45
CA LEU A 270 -7.13 16.89 15.04
C LEU A 270 -8.24 16.22 14.22
N PHE A 271 -8.80 16.92 13.25
CA PHE A 271 -9.93 16.46 12.43
C PHE A 271 -11.16 16.02 13.25
N GLY A 272 -11.41 16.68 14.40
CA GLY A 272 -12.56 16.38 15.26
C GLY A 272 -12.46 15.07 16.05
N GLY A 273 -11.35 14.35 15.97
CA GLY A 273 -11.14 13.11 16.70
C GLY A 273 -11.96 11.91 16.19
N ASN A 274 -12.58 12.00 15.02
CA ASN A 274 -13.49 10.97 14.50
C ASN A 274 -12.78 9.77 13.87
N SER A 275 -11.51 9.90 13.53
CA SER A 275 -10.69 8.81 13.02
C SER A 275 -9.30 8.87 13.65
N ASN A 276 -8.65 7.71 13.74
CA ASN A 276 -7.29 7.64 14.28
C ASN A 276 -6.37 6.84 13.37
N TRP A 277 -5.29 7.49 12.88
CA TRP A 277 -4.22 6.88 12.09
C TRP A 277 -2.92 6.72 12.87
N ARG A 278 -2.93 6.90 14.20
CA ARG A 278 -1.74 6.85 15.08
C ARG A 278 -1.49 5.48 15.71
N GLY A 279 -1.91 4.39 15.07
CA GLY A 279 -1.60 3.04 15.57
C GLY A 279 -2.62 1.96 15.29
N PRO A 280 -3.92 2.26 15.02
CA PRO A 280 -4.89 1.26 14.67
C PRO A 280 -4.55 0.51 13.37
N ILE A 281 -5.24 -0.60 13.17
CA ILE A 281 -5.19 -1.42 11.96
C ILE A 281 -6.35 -1.01 11.05
N TRP A 282 -6.01 -0.64 9.82
CA TRP A 282 -6.95 -0.25 8.77
C TRP A 282 -6.96 -1.31 7.67
N PHE A 283 -8.08 -1.96 7.46
CA PHE A 283 -8.19 -3.09 6.54
C PHE A 283 -7.85 -2.76 5.08
N PRO A 284 -8.33 -1.64 4.49
CA PRO A 284 -8.03 -1.33 3.09
C PRO A 284 -6.54 -1.16 2.81
N VAL A 285 -5.80 -0.46 3.67
CA VAL A 285 -4.35 -0.28 3.49
C VAL A 285 -3.59 -1.57 3.74
N ASN A 286 -4.01 -2.39 4.72
CA ASN A 286 -3.46 -3.73 4.93
C ASN A 286 -3.71 -4.66 3.73
N PHE A 287 -4.91 -4.59 3.13
CA PHE A 287 -5.22 -5.32 1.91
C PHE A 287 -4.28 -4.92 0.77
N LEU A 288 -4.00 -3.63 0.60
CA LEU A 288 -3.07 -3.16 -0.43
C LEU A 288 -1.63 -3.62 -0.16
N LEU A 289 -1.18 -3.69 1.10
CA LEU A 289 0.11 -4.28 1.45
C LEU A 289 0.18 -5.76 1.02
N VAL A 290 -0.84 -6.56 1.36
CA VAL A 290 -0.93 -7.97 0.94
C VAL A 290 -0.85 -8.11 -0.58
N GLU A 291 -1.63 -7.31 -1.33
CA GLU A 291 -1.61 -7.30 -2.80
C GLU A 291 -0.24 -6.91 -3.37
N SER A 292 0.44 -5.94 -2.74
CA SER A 292 1.77 -5.49 -3.16
C SER A 292 2.82 -6.57 -2.95
N LEU A 293 2.83 -7.24 -1.81
CA LEU A 293 3.73 -8.36 -1.53
C LEU A 293 3.54 -9.51 -2.54
N GLN A 294 2.31 -9.80 -2.93
CA GLN A 294 2.01 -10.79 -3.97
C GLN A 294 2.57 -10.38 -5.34
N LYS A 295 2.49 -9.10 -5.71
CA LYS A 295 3.07 -8.59 -6.97
C LYS A 295 4.61 -8.63 -6.93
N PHE A 296 5.23 -8.25 -5.82
CA PHE A 296 6.68 -8.37 -5.64
C PHE A 296 7.12 -9.84 -5.73
N HIS A 297 6.39 -10.76 -5.07
CA HIS A 297 6.68 -12.19 -5.20
C HIS A 297 6.56 -12.70 -6.64
N HIS A 298 5.56 -12.23 -7.37
CA HIS A 298 5.35 -12.61 -8.77
C HIS A 298 6.56 -12.29 -9.66
N TYR A 299 7.29 -11.23 -9.33
CA TYR A 299 8.53 -10.85 -10.01
C TYR A 299 9.78 -11.50 -9.39
N LEU A 300 9.94 -11.45 -8.05
CA LEU A 300 11.15 -11.87 -7.36
C LEU A 300 11.25 -13.40 -7.17
N GLY A 301 10.11 -14.10 -7.14
CA GLY A 301 10.05 -15.56 -7.00
C GLY A 301 10.36 -16.08 -5.60
N GLU A 302 10.69 -17.38 -5.52
CA GLU A 302 10.87 -18.14 -4.28
C GLU A 302 12.21 -17.86 -3.58
N GLU A 303 13.20 -17.38 -4.33
CA GLU A 303 14.54 -17.13 -3.79
C GLU A 303 14.60 -15.86 -2.93
N PHE A 304 13.69 -14.93 -3.14
CA PHE A 304 13.60 -13.72 -2.33
C PHE A 304 12.82 -14.01 -1.06
N LYS A 305 13.53 -14.06 0.06
CA LYS A 305 12.96 -14.33 1.38
C LYS A 305 13.30 -13.21 2.36
N VAL A 306 12.41 -13.02 3.31
CA VAL A 306 12.57 -12.09 4.43
C VAL A 306 12.24 -12.79 5.73
N GLU A 307 12.79 -12.28 6.81
CA GLU A 307 12.54 -12.82 8.15
C GLU A 307 11.12 -12.45 8.63
N PHE A 308 10.39 -13.40 9.18
CA PHE A 308 9.03 -13.19 9.65
C PHE A 308 8.70 -13.98 10.93
N PRO A 309 8.34 -13.32 12.06
CA PRO A 309 8.60 -11.87 12.34
C PRO A 309 10.08 -11.53 12.29
N THR A 310 10.39 -10.25 12.12
CA THR A 310 11.78 -9.76 12.17
C THR A 310 12.41 -10.15 13.51
N GLY A 311 13.64 -10.71 13.47
CA GLY A 311 14.36 -11.20 14.64
C GLY A 311 14.03 -12.65 15.04
N SER A 312 13.18 -13.37 14.30
CA SER A 312 12.76 -14.75 14.61
C SER A 312 13.66 -15.84 14.03
N GLY A 313 14.51 -15.51 13.06
CA GLY A 313 15.29 -16.47 12.26
C GLY A 313 14.48 -17.26 11.22
N ARG A 314 13.15 -17.08 11.16
CA ARG A 314 12.27 -17.76 10.21
C ARG A 314 12.19 -16.99 8.89
N MET A 315 12.74 -17.58 7.83
CA MET A 315 12.74 -16.95 6.48
C MET A 315 11.52 -17.38 5.67
N LEU A 316 10.72 -16.41 5.22
CA LEU A 316 9.52 -16.61 4.40
C LEU A 316 9.65 -15.89 3.05
N THR A 317 9.05 -16.47 2.02
CA THR A 317 8.79 -15.78 0.74
C THR A 317 7.76 -14.67 0.93
N LEU A 318 7.72 -13.70 0.03
CA LEU A 318 6.71 -12.63 0.11
C LEU A 318 5.27 -13.13 -0.05
N TRP A 319 5.09 -14.29 -0.73
CA TRP A 319 3.79 -14.95 -0.80
C TRP A 319 3.36 -15.48 0.57
N GLU A 320 4.25 -16.20 1.26
CA GLU A 320 3.99 -16.72 2.61
C GLU A 320 3.76 -15.57 3.62
N VAL A 321 4.53 -14.47 3.53
CA VAL A 321 4.30 -13.27 4.34
C VAL A 321 2.90 -12.71 4.08
N SER A 322 2.50 -12.59 2.80
CA SER A 322 1.16 -12.10 2.44
C SER A 322 0.03 -12.98 2.97
N ALA A 323 0.24 -14.30 2.96
CA ALA A 323 -0.71 -15.27 3.51
C ALA A 323 -0.82 -15.15 5.03
N GLU A 324 0.30 -14.98 5.72
CA GLU A 324 0.31 -14.82 7.19
C GLU A 324 -0.35 -13.50 7.63
N LEU A 325 -0.12 -12.40 6.89
CA LEU A 325 -0.82 -11.14 7.15
C LEU A 325 -2.33 -11.29 6.91
N SER A 326 -2.74 -12.00 5.84
CA SER A 326 -4.16 -12.30 5.57
C SER A 326 -4.78 -13.11 6.70
N ARG A 327 -4.07 -14.10 7.24
CA ARG A 327 -4.50 -14.91 8.39
C ARG A 327 -4.68 -14.05 9.64
N ARG A 328 -3.73 -13.16 9.95
CA ARG A 328 -3.82 -12.24 11.10
C ARG A 328 -5.02 -11.30 10.98
N LEU A 329 -5.23 -10.70 9.81
CA LEU A 329 -6.40 -9.84 9.55
C LEU A 329 -7.72 -10.61 9.70
N THR A 330 -7.79 -11.81 9.15
CA THR A 330 -8.98 -12.68 9.22
C THR A 330 -9.28 -13.09 10.66
N ALA A 331 -8.23 -13.39 11.47
CA ALA A 331 -8.37 -13.78 12.87
C ALA A 331 -9.11 -12.76 13.73
N THR A 332 -9.11 -11.47 13.33
CA THR A 332 -9.90 -10.42 14.00
C THR A 332 -11.39 -10.76 14.09
N PHE A 333 -11.92 -11.51 13.11
CA PHE A 333 -13.34 -11.88 13.01
C PHE A 333 -13.65 -13.30 13.43
N LEU A 334 -12.63 -14.16 13.56
CA LEU A 334 -12.82 -15.55 13.94
C LEU A 334 -12.91 -15.71 15.46
N GLN A 335 -13.56 -16.78 15.90
CA GLN A 335 -13.57 -17.16 17.30
C GLN A 335 -12.21 -17.76 17.68
N ASP A 336 -11.69 -17.36 18.82
CA ASP A 336 -10.55 -18.01 19.48
C ASP A 336 -10.96 -19.33 20.17
N GLU A 337 -10.03 -19.99 20.83
CA GLU A 337 -10.25 -21.23 21.58
C GLU A 337 -11.26 -21.10 22.73
N ASN A 338 -11.52 -19.89 23.20
CA ASN A 338 -12.51 -19.57 24.24
C ASN A 338 -13.86 -19.11 23.65
N GLY A 339 -14.03 -19.20 22.34
CA GLY A 339 -15.24 -18.78 21.63
C GLY A 339 -15.39 -17.26 21.51
N ARG A 340 -14.36 -16.47 21.81
CA ARG A 340 -14.38 -15.01 21.75
C ARG A 340 -13.88 -14.53 20.37
N ARG A 341 -14.49 -13.42 19.89
CA ARG A 341 -14.02 -12.74 18.67
C ARG A 341 -13.28 -11.45 19.05
N PRO A 342 -12.04 -11.23 18.57
CA PRO A 342 -11.30 -10.00 18.85
C PRO A 342 -12.06 -8.73 18.49
N VAL A 343 -12.79 -8.72 17.35
CA VAL A 343 -13.58 -7.57 16.89
C VAL A 343 -14.55 -7.02 17.93
N PHE A 344 -15.07 -7.85 18.80
CA PHE A 344 -16.01 -7.44 19.85
C PHE A 344 -15.32 -6.88 21.12
N GLY A 345 -14.00 -7.03 21.24
CA GLY A 345 -13.26 -6.55 22.38
C GLY A 345 -13.89 -7.00 23.71
N ASN A 346 -14.18 -6.02 24.59
CA ASN A 346 -14.80 -6.26 25.91
C ASN A 346 -16.33 -6.14 25.92
N LEU A 347 -16.99 -6.07 24.75
CA LEU A 347 -18.45 -5.99 24.67
C LEU A 347 -19.09 -7.34 24.97
N ALA A 348 -19.38 -7.60 26.26
CA ALA A 348 -19.91 -8.87 26.74
C ALA A 348 -21.14 -9.34 25.96
N LYS A 349 -22.05 -8.43 25.62
CA LYS A 349 -23.25 -8.72 24.84
C LYS A 349 -22.93 -9.38 23.49
N PHE A 350 -21.94 -8.87 22.75
CA PHE A 350 -21.53 -9.45 21.47
C PHE A 350 -20.68 -10.71 21.62
N GLN A 351 -20.07 -10.93 22.79
CA GLN A 351 -19.28 -12.13 23.03
C GLN A 351 -20.16 -13.34 23.42
N THR A 352 -21.23 -13.14 24.21
CA THR A 352 -21.91 -14.23 24.90
C THR A 352 -23.42 -14.34 24.64
N ASP A 353 -24.11 -13.25 24.29
CA ASP A 353 -25.54 -13.25 24.07
C ASP A 353 -25.88 -14.00 22.76
N PRO A 354 -26.73 -15.06 22.82
CA PRO A 354 -27.04 -15.89 21.65
C PRO A 354 -27.74 -15.13 20.49
N HIS A 355 -28.35 -13.96 20.77
CA HIS A 355 -28.97 -13.13 19.73
C HIS A 355 -28.00 -12.16 19.07
N TRP A 356 -26.82 -11.90 19.68
CA TRP A 356 -25.87 -10.88 19.24
C TRP A 356 -24.50 -11.46 18.80
N ARG A 357 -24.04 -12.56 19.39
CA ARG A 357 -22.69 -13.12 19.19
C ARG A 357 -22.34 -13.47 17.74
N ASP A 358 -23.34 -13.73 16.90
CA ASP A 358 -23.19 -14.08 15.51
C ASP A 358 -23.41 -12.91 14.54
N LEU A 359 -23.73 -11.72 15.08
CA LEU A 359 -23.88 -10.48 14.34
C LEU A 359 -22.52 -9.78 14.21
N VAL A 360 -21.72 -10.17 13.23
CA VAL A 360 -20.38 -9.62 13.01
C VAL A 360 -20.49 -8.20 12.45
N LEU A 361 -19.86 -7.24 13.14
CA LEU A 361 -19.84 -5.83 12.74
C LEU A 361 -18.55 -5.51 11.98
N PHE A 362 -18.69 -4.74 10.90
CA PHE A 362 -17.56 -4.24 10.10
C PHE A 362 -17.19 -2.84 10.56
N HIS A 363 -16.35 -2.77 11.60
CA HIS A 363 -15.86 -1.50 12.11
C HIS A 363 -14.94 -0.78 11.11
N GLU A 364 -14.80 0.51 11.26
CA GLU A 364 -14.02 1.37 10.39
C GLU A 364 -12.52 1.04 10.49
N TYR A 365 -12.03 0.86 11.72
CA TYR A 365 -10.66 0.43 12.04
C TYR A 365 -10.63 -0.42 13.30
N PHE A 366 -9.47 -0.94 13.66
CA PHE A 366 -9.34 -1.91 14.74
C PHE A 366 -8.17 -1.53 15.64
N HIS A 367 -8.35 -1.73 16.94
CA HIS A 367 -7.33 -1.44 17.94
C HIS A 367 -6.04 -2.20 17.63
N GLY A 368 -4.91 -1.49 17.55
CA GLY A 368 -3.62 -2.00 17.10
C GLY A 368 -3.06 -3.18 17.89
N ASP A 369 -3.41 -3.31 19.18
CA ASP A 369 -2.89 -4.36 20.08
C ASP A 369 -3.92 -5.45 20.42
N SER A 370 -5.23 -5.15 20.39
CA SER A 370 -6.27 -6.11 20.81
C SER A 370 -7.18 -6.60 19.70
N GLY A 371 -7.14 -5.94 18.52
CA GLY A 371 -8.04 -6.26 17.40
C GLY A 371 -9.49 -5.86 17.62
N ALA A 372 -9.82 -5.15 18.72
CA ALA A 372 -11.17 -4.68 18.98
C ALA A 372 -11.61 -3.67 17.92
N GLY A 373 -12.85 -3.76 17.47
CA GLY A 373 -13.43 -2.82 16.52
C GLY A 373 -13.60 -1.42 17.12
N VAL A 374 -13.25 -0.39 16.36
CA VAL A 374 -13.26 1.03 16.75
C VAL A 374 -13.89 1.84 15.62
N GLY A 375 -14.33 3.04 15.92
CA GLY A 375 -15.00 3.92 14.95
C GLY A 375 -16.38 3.44 14.54
N ALA A 376 -16.84 3.84 13.36
CA ALA A 376 -18.16 3.47 12.88
C ALA A 376 -18.27 1.96 12.61
N SER A 377 -19.38 1.33 13.07
CA SER A 377 -19.54 -0.14 13.05
C SER A 377 -20.15 -0.71 11.75
N HIS A 378 -20.47 0.13 10.77
CA HIS A 378 -21.16 -0.27 9.53
C HIS A 378 -20.38 0.08 8.26
N GLN A 379 -19.07 -0.17 8.24
CA GLN A 379 -18.17 0.11 7.13
C GLN A 379 -17.95 -1.12 6.23
N THR A 380 -19.05 -1.74 5.77
CA THR A 380 -19.02 -2.96 4.96
C THR A 380 -18.29 -2.79 3.63
N GLY A 381 -18.39 -1.62 2.99
CA GLY A 381 -17.67 -1.31 1.75
C GLY A 381 -16.17 -1.04 1.96
N TRP A 382 -15.74 -0.86 3.20
CA TRP A 382 -14.38 -0.54 3.60
C TRP A 382 -13.67 -1.77 4.19
N THR A 383 -14.18 -2.28 5.30
CA THR A 383 -13.62 -3.43 6.02
C THR A 383 -14.00 -4.77 5.40
N GLY A 384 -15.07 -4.81 4.59
CA GLY A 384 -15.52 -6.02 3.90
C GLY A 384 -14.50 -6.64 2.93
N VAL A 385 -13.39 -5.95 2.61
CA VAL A 385 -12.25 -6.52 1.87
C VAL A 385 -11.66 -7.78 2.56
N VAL A 386 -11.92 -7.98 3.86
CA VAL A 386 -11.55 -9.21 4.59
C VAL A 386 -12.10 -10.47 3.92
N THR A 387 -13.28 -10.41 3.31
CA THR A 387 -13.88 -11.55 2.59
C THR A 387 -13.01 -12.00 1.42
N LYS A 388 -12.31 -11.05 0.78
CA LYS A 388 -11.35 -11.38 -0.29
C LYS A 388 -10.10 -12.05 0.27
N LEU A 389 -9.63 -11.64 1.43
CA LEU A 389 -8.50 -12.30 2.11
C LEU A 389 -8.85 -13.75 2.49
N MET A 390 -10.05 -13.98 3.03
CA MET A 390 -10.57 -15.32 3.35
C MET A 390 -10.64 -16.20 2.10
N GLN A 391 -11.17 -15.67 0.98
CA GLN A 391 -11.22 -16.42 -0.27
C GLN A 391 -9.83 -16.81 -0.76
N GLN A 392 -8.85 -15.92 -0.72
CA GLN A 392 -7.48 -16.20 -1.16
C GLN A 392 -6.82 -17.27 -0.28
N SER A 393 -7.03 -17.24 1.04
CA SER A 393 -6.50 -18.25 1.96
C SER A 393 -7.09 -19.63 1.66
N GLY A 394 -8.41 -19.73 1.44
CA GLY A 394 -9.08 -20.98 1.11
C GLY A 394 -8.64 -21.57 -0.25
N GLU A 395 -8.40 -20.73 -1.28
CA GLU A 395 -7.86 -21.21 -2.55
C GLU A 395 -6.44 -21.78 -2.42
N SER A 396 -5.60 -21.17 -1.59
CA SER A 396 -4.23 -21.64 -1.33
C SER A 396 -4.19 -22.99 -0.60
N GLU A 397 -5.09 -23.22 0.38
CA GLU A 397 -5.21 -24.50 1.08
C GLU A 397 -5.70 -25.63 0.19
N GLN A 398 -6.59 -25.34 -0.76
CA GLN A 398 -7.07 -26.33 -1.73
C GLN A 398 -5.99 -26.76 -2.73
N THR A 399 -5.14 -25.83 -3.14
CA THR A 399 -4.02 -26.14 -4.06
C THR A 399 -2.87 -26.85 -3.36
N ALA A 400 -2.72 -26.71 -2.05
CA ALA A 400 -1.70 -27.40 -1.24
C ALA A 400 -2.08 -28.85 -0.85
N LYS A 401 -3.38 -29.24 -0.93
CA LYS A 401 -3.78 -30.64 -0.71
C LYS A 401 -3.40 -31.47 -1.93
N PRO A 402 -2.56 -32.52 -1.80
CA PRO A 402 -2.32 -33.44 -2.90
C PRO A 402 -3.67 -34.04 -3.33
N THR A 403 -3.92 -34.04 -4.63
CA THR A 403 -5.00 -34.81 -5.24
C THR A 403 -4.82 -36.27 -4.81
N VAL A 404 -5.58 -36.72 -3.84
CA VAL A 404 -5.70 -38.15 -3.54
C VAL A 404 -6.32 -38.72 -4.81
N SER A 405 -5.50 -39.35 -5.61
CA SER A 405 -5.90 -40.17 -6.75
C SER A 405 -6.87 -41.23 -6.20
N SER A 406 -8.13 -41.12 -6.60
CA SER A 406 -9.07 -42.23 -6.51
C SER A 406 -8.63 -43.25 -7.56
N ALA A 407 -7.59 -44.01 -7.22
CA ALA A 407 -7.25 -45.24 -7.93
C ALA A 407 -7.84 -46.38 -7.18
N ALA A 408 -8.73 -47.04 -7.88
CA ALA A 408 -9.15 -48.42 -7.70
C ALA A 408 -10.38 -48.71 -6.84
N ALA A 409 -11.40 -49.02 -7.54
CA ALA A 409 -12.13 -50.24 -7.29
C ALA A 409 -12.36 -50.88 -8.66
N ASP A 410 -11.62 -51.92 -8.92
CA ASP A 410 -12.02 -53.09 -9.72
C ASP A 410 -11.53 -54.34 -8.99
#